data_6ab5c5085fb40f9920a2582a42560eb6
#
_entry.id   6ab5c5085fb40f9920a2582a42560eb6
#
_cell.length_a   1.000
_cell.length_b   1.000
_cell.length_c   1.000
_cell.angle_alpha   90.00
_cell.angle_beta   90.00
_cell.angle_gamma   90.00
#
_symmetry.space_group_name_H-M   'P 1'
#
loop_
_entity.id
_entity.type
_entity.pdbx_description
1 polymer ?
#
loop_
_entity_poly.entity_id
_entity_poly.type
_entity_poly.pdbx_seq_one_letter_code
_entity_poly.pdbx_strand_id
1 'polypeptide(L)' 'MKTLIACLLSLTATFAYAAHCPQEMKAIDAKLATGVKLADADMAKVKQLRADGETAHKAGNHDESIKHLDAAKKLLGI' A
#
# COMPACT_ATOMS: atom_id res chain seq x y z
N MET A 1 -35.10 -5.58 6.93
CA MET A 1 -34.25 -6.73 6.57
C MET A 1 -33.49 -6.52 5.26
N LYS A 2 -34.16 -6.06 4.22
CA LYS A 2 -33.50 -5.83 2.91
C LYS A 2 -32.41 -4.78 2.98
N THR A 3 -32.61 -3.75 3.76
CA THR A 3 -31.60 -2.69 3.97
C THR A 3 -30.34 -3.18 4.65
N LEU A 4 -30.46 -4.12 5.57
CA LEU A 4 -29.32 -4.71 6.26
C LEU A 4 -28.43 -5.52 5.31
N ILE A 5 -29.04 -6.24 4.38
CA ILE A 5 -28.31 -7.03 3.38
C ILE A 5 -27.52 -6.10 2.46
N ALA A 6 -28.12 -4.99 2.03
CA ALA A 6 -27.44 -4.01 1.19
C ALA A 6 -26.23 -3.41 1.90
N CYS A 7 -26.32 -3.11 3.20
CA CYS A 7 -25.21 -2.59 3.97
C CYS A 7 -24.06 -3.60 4.06
N LEU A 8 -24.36 -4.88 4.22
CA LEU A 8 -23.34 -5.91 4.27
C LEU A 8 -22.57 -6.03 2.95
N LEU A 9 -23.26 -5.91 1.83
CA LEU A 9 -22.63 -5.93 0.52
C LEU A 9 -21.69 -4.75 0.33
N SER A 10 -22.10 -3.57 0.79
CA SER A 10 -21.25 -2.38 0.73
C SER A 10 -19.96 -2.55 1.55
N LEU A 11 -20.07 -3.12 2.73
CA LEU A 11 -18.93 -3.40 3.58
C LEU A 11 -17.95 -4.38 2.94
N THR A 12 -18.47 -5.40 2.27
CA THR A 12 -17.65 -6.38 1.58
C THR A 12 -16.82 -5.73 0.47
N ALA A 13 -17.40 -4.85 -0.32
CA ALA A 13 -16.71 -4.14 -1.38
C ALA A 13 -15.59 -3.25 -0.82
N THR A 14 -15.86 -2.53 0.27
CA THR A 14 -14.89 -1.68 0.93
C THR A 14 -13.71 -2.51 1.46
N PHE A 15 -14.01 -3.68 2.01
CA PHE A 15 -12.99 -4.57 2.54
C PHE A 15 -12.04 -5.06 1.46
N ALA A 16 -12.54 -5.38 0.27
CA ALA A 16 -11.72 -5.82 -0.85
C ALA A 16 -10.70 -4.74 -1.26
N TYR A 17 -11.11 -3.47 -1.26
CA TYR A 17 -10.21 -2.35 -1.54
C TYR A 17 -9.09 -2.23 -0.51
N ALA A 18 -9.43 -2.35 0.77
CA ALA A 18 -8.46 -2.23 1.84
C ALA A 18 -7.40 -3.33 1.81
N ALA A 19 -7.73 -4.51 1.30
CA ALA A 19 -6.81 -5.65 1.25
C ALA A 19 -5.67 -5.46 0.25
N HIS A 20 -5.82 -4.58 -0.74
CA HIS A 20 -4.81 -4.38 -1.79
C HIS A 20 -3.56 -3.65 -1.28
N CYS A 21 -3.73 -2.58 -0.53
CA CYS A 21 -2.63 -1.78 -0.01
C CYS A 21 -1.71 -2.56 0.96
N PRO A 22 -2.22 -3.37 1.90
CA PRO A 22 -1.36 -4.18 2.76
C PRO A 22 -0.47 -5.16 2.01
N GLN A 23 -0.94 -5.71 0.90
CA GLN A 23 -0.13 -6.61 0.07
C GLN A 23 1.04 -5.87 -0.59
N GLU A 24 0.80 -4.65 -1.07
CA GLU A 24 1.84 -3.81 -1.65
C GLU A 24 2.90 -3.46 -0.60
N MET A 25 2.47 -3.09 0.60
CA MET A 25 3.39 -2.78 1.70
C MET A 25 4.24 -4.00 2.08
N LYS A 26 3.64 -5.17 2.14
CA LYS A 26 4.37 -6.42 2.44
C LYS A 26 5.41 -6.74 1.37
N ALA A 27 5.09 -6.52 0.11
CA ALA A 27 6.03 -6.76 -0.99
C ALA A 27 7.25 -5.86 -0.88
N ILE A 28 7.04 -4.58 -0.54
CA ILE A 28 8.12 -3.63 -0.32
C ILE A 28 8.98 -4.06 0.87
N ASP A 29 8.35 -4.38 1.99
CA ASP A 29 9.04 -4.79 3.21
C ASP A 29 9.86 -6.08 2.98
N ALA A 30 9.29 -7.04 2.26
CA ALA A 30 9.98 -8.29 1.93
C ALA A 30 11.21 -8.03 1.06
N LYS A 31 11.11 -7.14 0.09
CA LYS A 31 12.23 -6.80 -0.77
C LYS A 31 13.33 -6.09 0.02
N LEU A 32 12.97 -5.17 0.89
CA LEU A 32 13.93 -4.49 1.76
C LEU A 32 14.66 -5.48 2.68
N ALA A 33 13.95 -6.49 3.17
CA ALA A 33 14.51 -7.51 4.04
C ALA A 33 15.54 -8.40 3.35
N THR A 34 15.54 -8.48 2.01
CA THR A 34 16.50 -9.26 1.25
C THR A 34 17.88 -8.59 1.16
N GLY A 35 18.03 -7.39 1.71
CA GLY A 35 19.30 -6.67 1.64
C GLY A 35 19.55 -6.05 0.28
N VAL A 36 18.50 -5.58 -0.39
CA VAL A 36 18.60 -4.94 -1.69
C VAL A 36 19.60 -3.77 -1.63
N LYS A 37 20.45 -3.68 -2.64
CA LYS A 37 21.48 -2.63 -2.73
C LYS A 37 20.96 -1.48 -3.58
N LEU A 38 20.66 -0.38 -2.91
CA LEU A 38 20.27 0.88 -3.55
C LEU A 38 21.21 1.97 -3.07
N ALA A 39 21.34 3.02 -3.88
CA ALA A 39 22.00 4.24 -3.43
C ALA A 39 21.27 4.78 -2.19
N ASP A 40 22.01 5.44 -1.30
CA ASP A 40 21.43 5.94 -0.04
C ASP A 40 20.22 6.84 -0.28
N ALA A 41 20.28 7.70 -1.31
CA ALA A 41 19.19 8.58 -1.67
C ALA A 41 17.94 7.80 -2.11
N ASP A 42 18.12 6.74 -2.89
CA ASP A 42 17.03 5.90 -3.35
C ASP A 42 16.44 5.09 -2.20
N MET A 43 17.27 4.58 -1.32
CA MET A 43 16.81 3.85 -0.14
C MET A 43 15.97 4.75 0.76
N ALA A 44 16.42 5.97 1.00
CA ALA A 44 15.65 6.94 1.79
C ALA A 44 14.31 7.25 1.13
N LYS A 45 14.30 7.38 -0.19
CA LYS A 45 13.08 7.65 -0.95
C LYS A 45 12.10 6.49 -0.89
N VAL A 46 12.58 5.25 -1.01
CA VAL A 46 11.73 4.06 -0.87
C VAL A 46 11.07 4.04 0.51
N LYS A 47 11.82 4.27 1.55
CA LYS A 47 11.30 4.28 2.92
C LYS A 47 10.27 5.38 3.11
N GLN A 48 10.52 6.56 2.55
CA GLN A 48 9.58 7.68 2.62
C GLN A 48 8.29 7.36 1.86
N LEU A 49 8.40 6.83 0.66
CA LEU A 49 7.23 6.47 -0.14
C LEU A 49 6.40 5.38 0.54
N ARG A 50 7.07 4.41 1.14
CA ARG A 50 6.38 3.36 1.89
C ARG A 50 5.62 3.95 3.08
N ALA A 51 6.23 4.87 3.82
CA ALA A 51 5.59 5.56 4.94
C ALA A 51 4.42 6.42 4.48
N ASP A 52 4.60 7.17 3.39
CA ASP A 52 3.54 8.00 2.81
C ASP A 52 2.37 7.15 2.33
N GLY A 53 2.66 6.00 1.73
CA GLY A 53 1.63 5.05 1.31
C GLY A 53 0.82 4.53 2.48
N GLU A 54 1.48 4.20 3.58
CA GLU A 54 0.79 3.76 4.79
C GLU A 54 -0.09 4.86 5.38
N THR A 55 0.43 6.08 5.45
CA THR A 55 -0.32 7.23 5.95
C THR A 55 -1.58 7.48 5.12
N ALA A 56 -1.43 7.46 3.79
CA ALA A 56 -2.56 7.64 2.89
C ALA A 56 -3.60 6.52 3.05
N HIS A 57 -3.12 5.29 3.22
CA HIS A 57 -4.00 4.13 3.44
C HIS A 57 -4.83 4.31 4.71
N LYS A 58 -4.21 4.70 5.80
CA LYS A 58 -4.90 4.92 7.08
C LYS A 58 -5.90 6.07 7.01
N ALA A 59 -5.61 7.06 6.17
CA ALA A 59 -6.51 8.20 5.97
C ALA A 59 -7.67 7.89 5.02
N GLY A 60 -7.70 6.71 4.42
CA GLY A 60 -8.73 6.32 3.47
C GLY A 60 -8.46 6.78 2.05
N ASN A 61 -7.29 7.34 1.77
CA ASN A 61 -6.89 7.79 0.44
C ASN A 61 -6.18 6.65 -0.31
N HIS A 62 -6.95 5.65 -0.73
CA HIS A 62 -6.38 4.45 -1.33
C HIS A 62 -5.64 4.73 -2.64
N ASP A 63 -6.13 5.64 -3.46
CA ASP A 63 -5.48 5.99 -4.72
C ASP A 63 -4.10 6.60 -4.48
N GLU A 64 -3.98 7.51 -3.52
CA GLU A 64 -2.71 8.10 -3.14
C GLU A 64 -1.76 7.05 -2.56
N SER A 65 -2.29 6.15 -1.72
CA SER A 65 -1.52 5.06 -1.15
C SER A 65 -0.89 4.21 -2.25
N ILE A 66 -1.68 3.80 -3.24
CA ILE A 66 -1.22 2.98 -4.35
C ILE A 66 -0.13 3.70 -5.15
N LYS A 67 -0.29 5.00 -5.41
CA LYS A 67 0.72 5.79 -6.13
C LYS A 67 2.07 5.78 -5.43
N HIS A 68 2.06 6.02 -4.12
CA HIS A 68 3.30 6.04 -3.33
C HIS A 68 3.95 4.66 -3.29
N LEU A 69 3.15 3.62 -3.09
CA LEU A 69 3.66 2.24 -3.00
C LEU A 69 4.19 1.76 -4.35
N ASP A 70 3.51 2.08 -5.45
CA ASP A 70 3.99 1.74 -6.78
C ASP A 70 5.31 2.43 -7.11
N ALA A 71 5.46 3.69 -6.73
CA ALA A 71 6.73 4.41 -6.91
C ALA A 71 7.86 3.74 -6.13
N ALA A 72 7.59 3.31 -4.91
CA ALA A 72 8.57 2.58 -4.11
C ALA A 72 8.95 1.25 -4.76
N LYS A 73 7.98 0.52 -5.27
CA LYS A 73 8.21 -0.75 -5.96
C LYS A 73 9.07 -0.57 -7.20
N LYS A 74 8.84 0.49 -7.96
CA LYS A 74 9.65 0.78 -9.15
C LYS A 74 11.12 1.00 -8.79
N LEU A 75 11.38 1.73 -7.72
CA LEU A 75 12.74 1.95 -7.24
C LEU A 75 13.40 0.65 -6.80
N LEU A 76 12.61 -0.28 -6.25
CA LEU A 76 13.09 -1.59 -5.83
C LEU A 76 13.20 -2.61 -6.97
N GLY A 77 12.63 -2.31 -8.13
CA GLY A 77 12.65 -3.21 -9.28
C GLY A 77 11.67 -4.37 -9.18
N ILE A 78 10.58 -4.16 -8.50
CA ILE A 78 9.54 -5.20 -8.35
C ILE A 78 8.13 -4.74 -8.85
#